data_b178596763609e4900232b7efd43fa4c
#
_entry.id   b178596763609e4900232b7efd43fa4c
#
_cell.length_a   1.000
_cell.length_b   1.000
_cell.length_c   1.000
_cell.angle_alpha   90.00
_cell.angle_beta   90.00
_cell.angle_gamma   90.00
#
_symmetry.space_group_name_H-M   'P 1'
#
loop_
_entity.id
_entity.type
_entity.pdbx_description
1 polymer ?
#
loop_
_entity_poly.entity_id
_entity_poly.type
_entity_poly.pdbx_seq_one_letter_code
_entity_poly.pdbx_strand_id
1 'polypeptide(L)'
;MELTQLKQFKTVAEKNSISLAARELHISQPALSTAIKKLEQELGLPLFEHAGNRIRLNEAGKIALRYTNAILSQSDQLKTELTEYARRSSCKARRLRCSLFR
;
A
#
# COMPACT_ATOMS: atom_id res chain seq x y z
N MET A 1 -9.43 0.68 5.44
CA MET A 1 -8.35 0.36 4.48
C MET A 1 -7.34 1.49 4.44
N GLU A 2 -6.10 1.16 4.70
CA GLU A 2 -5.04 2.16 4.76
C GLU A 2 -3.97 1.85 3.72
N LEU A 3 -3.17 2.88 3.37
CA LEU A 3 -2.09 2.69 2.41
C LEU A 3 -1.09 1.64 2.88
N THR A 4 -0.84 1.57 4.18
CA THR A 4 0.05 0.56 4.76
C THR A 4 -0.46 -0.85 4.46
N GLN A 5 -1.77 -1.06 4.59
CA GLN A 5 -2.37 -2.37 4.28
C GLN A 5 -2.22 -2.71 2.80
N LEU A 6 -2.36 -1.71 1.93
CA LEU A 6 -2.18 -1.92 0.50
C LEU A 6 -0.74 -2.28 0.15
N LYS A 7 0.22 -1.66 0.83
CA LYS A 7 1.64 -2.02 0.64
C LYS A 7 1.90 -3.45 1.10
N GLN A 8 1.31 -3.83 2.23
CA GLN A 8 1.44 -5.18 2.73
C GLN A 8 0.85 -6.19 1.77
N PHE A 9 -0.34 -5.89 1.24
CA PHE A 9 -0.99 -6.74 0.26
C PHE A 9 -0.11 -6.90 -0.99
N LYS A 10 0.41 -5.80 -1.50
CA LYS A 10 1.28 -5.81 -2.68
C LYS A 10 2.51 -6.68 -2.45
N THR A 11 3.14 -6.54 -1.30
CA THR A 11 4.35 -7.31 -0.99
C THR A 11 4.05 -8.80 -0.93
N VAL A 12 2.92 -9.18 -0.31
CA VAL A 12 2.51 -10.59 -0.28
C VAL A 12 2.28 -11.12 -1.69
N ALA A 13 1.61 -10.30 -2.52
CA ALA A 13 1.33 -10.69 -3.90
C ALA A 13 2.61 -10.91 -4.71
N GLU A 14 3.61 -10.06 -4.50
CA GLU A 14 4.87 -10.16 -5.21
C GLU A 14 5.70 -11.36 -4.77
N LYS A 15 5.66 -11.67 -3.48
CA LYS A 15 6.46 -12.77 -2.92
C LYS A 15 5.78 -14.12 -3.03
N ASN A 16 4.48 -14.13 -3.19
CA ASN A 16 3.67 -15.36 -3.16
C ASN A 16 3.90 -16.16 -1.88
N SER A 17 4.20 -15.45 -0.81
CA SER A 17 4.50 -16.08 0.49
C SER A 17 4.32 -15.03 1.59
N ILE A 18 3.54 -15.39 2.61
CA ILE A 18 3.36 -14.51 3.77
C ILE A 18 4.66 -14.42 4.56
N SER A 19 5.37 -15.54 4.67
CA SER A 19 6.64 -15.62 5.38
C SER A 19 7.68 -14.66 4.83
N LEU A 20 7.88 -14.71 3.52
CA LEU A 20 8.85 -13.86 2.85
C LEU A 20 8.45 -12.40 2.89
N ALA A 21 7.15 -12.14 2.70
CA ALA A 21 6.64 -10.77 2.75
C ALA A 21 6.80 -10.16 4.13
N ALA A 22 6.50 -10.94 5.18
CA ALA A 22 6.66 -10.47 6.55
C ALA A 22 8.12 -10.12 6.85
N ARG A 23 9.04 -10.94 6.35
CA ARG A 23 10.46 -10.69 6.52
C ARG A 23 10.87 -9.38 5.84
N GLU A 24 10.40 -9.17 4.61
CA GLU A 24 10.72 -7.95 3.88
C GLU A 24 10.14 -6.71 4.56
N LEU A 25 8.95 -6.84 5.13
CA LEU A 25 8.26 -5.74 5.80
C LEU A 25 8.70 -5.53 7.24
N HIS A 26 9.56 -6.40 7.74
CA HIS A 26 10.06 -6.36 9.13
C HIS A 26 8.94 -6.43 10.16
N ILE A 27 7.95 -7.28 9.90
CA ILE A 27 6.86 -7.54 10.84
C ILE A 27 6.73 -9.05 11.04
N SER A 28 5.98 -9.43 12.07
CA SER A 28 5.77 -10.84 12.31
C SER A 28 4.79 -11.42 11.29
N GLN A 29 4.94 -12.72 11.04
CA GLN A 29 4.05 -13.42 10.11
C GLN A 29 2.58 -13.37 10.57
N PRO A 30 2.27 -13.60 11.87
CA PRO A 30 0.89 -13.47 12.33
C PRO A 30 0.32 -12.07 12.16
N ALA A 31 1.13 -11.03 12.35
CA ALA A 31 0.68 -9.65 12.17
C ALA A 31 0.32 -9.39 10.71
N LEU A 32 1.14 -9.85 9.79
CA LEU A 32 0.87 -9.68 8.36
C LEU A 32 -0.38 -10.47 7.95
N SER A 33 -0.49 -11.70 8.42
CA SER A 33 -1.65 -12.54 8.13
C SER A 33 -2.94 -11.87 8.60
N THR A 34 -2.92 -11.29 9.80
CA THR A 34 -4.07 -10.58 10.34
C THR A 34 -4.42 -9.36 9.49
N ALA A 35 -3.40 -8.61 9.08
CA ALA A 35 -3.62 -7.41 8.26
C ALA A 35 -4.27 -7.77 6.92
N ILE A 36 -3.82 -8.85 6.30
CA ILE A 36 -4.39 -9.30 5.02
C ILE A 36 -5.84 -9.74 5.23
N LYS A 37 -6.12 -10.46 6.29
CA LYS A 37 -7.50 -10.89 6.58
C LYS A 37 -8.43 -9.72 6.82
N LYS A 38 -7.95 -8.70 7.51
CA LYS A 38 -8.74 -7.49 7.73
C LYS A 38 -9.07 -6.79 6.42
N LEU A 39 -8.09 -6.72 5.54
CA LEU A 39 -8.30 -6.13 4.22
C LEU A 39 -9.34 -6.92 3.43
N GLU A 40 -9.24 -8.24 3.44
CA GLU A 40 -10.22 -9.09 2.76
C GLU A 40 -11.62 -8.89 3.33
N GLN A 41 -11.73 -8.75 4.64
CA GLN A 41 -13.02 -8.53 5.29
C GLN A 41 -13.62 -7.19 4.89
N GLU A 42 -12.80 -6.15 4.82
CA GLU A 42 -13.29 -4.84 4.40
C GLU A 42 -13.78 -4.85 2.95
N LEU A 43 -13.06 -5.56 2.08
CA LEU A 43 -13.42 -5.64 0.68
C LEU A 43 -14.52 -6.67 0.40
N GLY A 44 -14.77 -7.55 1.36
CA GLY A 44 -15.85 -8.53 1.28
C GLY A 44 -15.53 -9.76 0.45
N LEU A 45 -14.28 -9.96 0.07
CA LEU A 45 -13.86 -11.08 -0.77
C LEU A 45 -12.47 -11.56 -0.36
N PRO A 46 -12.20 -12.86 -0.48
CA PRO A 46 -10.82 -13.32 -0.36
C PRO A 46 -10.03 -12.87 -1.59
N LEU A 47 -8.79 -12.52 -1.39
CA LEU A 47 -7.90 -12.04 -2.45
C LEU A 47 -6.84 -13.06 -2.83
N PHE A 48 -6.62 -14.04 -1.99
CA PHE A 48 -5.61 -15.06 -2.20
C PHE A 48 -6.21 -16.45 -2.15
N GLU A 49 -5.57 -17.36 -2.84
CA GLU A 49 -5.89 -18.79 -2.74
C GLU A 49 -4.63 -19.53 -2.34
N HIS A 50 -4.83 -20.64 -1.65
CA HIS A 50 -3.72 -21.47 -1.21
C HIS A 50 -3.35 -22.50 -2.27
N ALA A 51 -2.06 -22.62 -2.54
CA ALA A 51 -1.54 -23.59 -3.49
C ALA A 51 -0.38 -24.31 -2.81
N GLY A 52 -0.73 -25.37 -2.05
CA GLY A 52 0.25 -26.06 -1.22
C GLY A 52 0.75 -25.18 -0.10
N ASN A 53 2.05 -25.00 -0.01
CA ASN A 53 2.66 -24.15 1.01
C ASN A 53 2.74 -22.68 0.61
N ARG A 54 2.26 -22.37 -0.58
CA ARG A 54 2.32 -21.00 -1.10
C ARG A 54 0.94 -20.44 -1.24
N ILE A 55 0.87 -19.13 -1.38
CA ILE A 55 -0.37 -18.45 -1.68
C ILE A 55 -0.17 -17.66 -2.97
N ARG A 56 -1.26 -17.46 -3.67
CA ARG A 56 -1.23 -16.66 -4.89
C ARG A 56 -2.54 -15.91 -5.02
N LEU A 57 -2.52 -14.87 -5.85
CA LEU A 57 -3.73 -14.07 -6.06
C LEU A 57 -4.79 -14.88 -6.81
N ASN A 58 -6.03 -14.75 -6.35
CA ASN A 58 -7.17 -15.21 -7.13
C ASN A 58 -7.59 -14.08 -8.07
N GLU A 59 -8.69 -14.24 -8.78
CA GLU A 59 -9.14 -13.23 -9.74
C GLU A 59 -9.47 -11.90 -9.05
N ALA A 60 -10.11 -11.95 -7.88
CA ALA A 60 -10.39 -10.74 -7.11
C ALA A 60 -9.09 -10.07 -6.67
N GLY A 61 -8.09 -10.86 -6.29
CA GLY A 61 -6.79 -10.35 -5.89
C GLY A 61 -6.07 -9.65 -7.02
N LYS A 62 -6.20 -10.17 -8.25
CA LYS A 62 -5.59 -9.53 -9.41
C LYS A 62 -6.19 -8.16 -9.68
N ILE A 63 -7.49 -8.06 -9.54
CA ILE A 63 -8.19 -6.78 -9.69
C ILE A 63 -7.70 -5.83 -8.59
N ALA A 64 -7.67 -6.30 -7.35
CA ALA A 64 -7.23 -5.49 -6.22
C ALA A 64 -5.78 -5.03 -6.39
N LEU A 65 -4.90 -5.89 -6.90
CA LEU A 65 -3.50 -5.51 -7.10
C LEU A 65 -3.36 -4.42 -8.14
N ARG A 66 -4.15 -4.49 -9.21
CA ARG A 66 -4.11 -3.47 -10.24
C ARG A 66 -4.43 -2.09 -9.65
N TYR A 67 -5.48 -2.00 -8.85
CA TYR A 67 -5.84 -0.74 -8.23
C TYR A 67 -4.89 -0.33 -7.12
N THR A 68 -4.36 -1.30 -6.38
CA THR A 68 -3.35 -1.03 -5.35
C THR A 68 -2.12 -0.36 -5.96
N ASN A 69 -1.65 -0.88 -7.09
CA ASN A 69 -0.50 -0.28 -7.76
C ASN A 69 -0.79 1.14 -8.19
N ALA A 70 -2.00 1.39 -8.71
CA ALA A 70 -2.40 2.73 -9.12
C ALA A 70 -2.47 3.68 -7.93
N ILE A 71 -3.06 3.23 -6.83
CA ILE A 71 -3.20 4.06 -5.62
C ILE A 71 -1.84 4.41 -5.04
N LEU A 72 -0.95 3.44 -4.92
CA LEU A 72 0.38 3.67 -4.36
C LEU A 72 1.21 4.57 -5.27
N SER A 73 1.07 4.41 -6.59
CA SER A 73 1.75 5.26 -7.55
C SER A 73 1.27 6.70 -7.44
N GLN A 74 -0.04 6.91 -7.33
CA GLN A 74 -0.61 8.25 -7.16
C GLN A 74 -0.18 8.88 -5.86
N SER A 75 -0.09 8.11 -4.80
CA SER A 75 0.39 8.60 -3.51
C SER A 75 1.83 9.10 -3.61
N ASP A 76 2.68 8.34 -4.31
CA ASP A 76 4.07 8.74 -4.50
C ASP A 76 4.17 9.98 -5.38
N GLN A 77 3.36 10.05 -6.44
CA GLN A 77 3.34 11.23 -7.32
C GLN A 77 2.90 12.48 -6.58
N LEU A 78 1.93 12.34 -5.69
CA LEU A 78 1.47 13.47 -4.87
C LEU A 78 2.65 14.04 -4.08
N LYS A 79 3.41 13.19 -3.41
CA LYS A 79 4.54 13.63 -2.61
C LYS A 79 5.62 14.26 -3.47
N THR A 80 5.91 13.65 -4.62
CA THR A 80 6.95 14.13 -5.52
C THR A 80 6.59 15.50 -6.09
N GLU A 81 5.36 15.65 -6.56
CA GLU A 81 4.95 16.92 -7.17
C GLU A 81 4.91 18.06 -6.17
N LEU A 82 4.46 17.78 -4.95
CA LEU A 82 4.43 18.81 -3.93
C LEU A 82 5.83 19.18 -3.46
N THR A 83 6.73 18.20 -3.41
CA THR A 83 8.14 18.46 -3.07
C THR A 83 8.78 19.34 -4.16
N GLU A 84 8.51 19.04 -5.42
CA GLU A 84 9.02 19.84 -6.54
C GLU A 84 8.48 21.25 -6.50
N TYR A 85 7.18 21.39 -6.24
CA TYR A 85 6.53 22.70 -6.14
C TYR A 85 7.17 23.53 -5.02
N ALA A 86 7.37 22.92 -3.84
CA ALA A 86 7.97 23.59 -2.71
C ALA A 86 9.39 24.04 -3.01
N ARG A 87 10.15 23.22 -3.73
CA ARG A 87 11.52 23.54 -4.10
C ARG A 87 11.58 24.74 -5.05
N ARG A 88 10.71 24.74 -6.06
CA ARG A 88 10.67 25.83 -7.05
C ARG A 88 10.12 27.12 -6.49
N SER A 89 9.25 27.02 -5.49
CA SER A 89 8.54 28.19 -4.94
C SER A 89 8.78 28.30 -3.43
N SER A 90 10.00 28.03 -2.99
CA SER A 90 10.29 27.93 -1.56
C SER A 90 9.85 29.13 -0.75
N CYS A 91 10.13 30.34 -1.21
CA CYS A 91 9.73 31.55 -0.48
C CYS A 91 8.22 31.72 -0.47
N LYS A 92 7.60 31.53 -1.64
CA LYS A 92 6.15 31.64 -1.77
C LYS A 92 5.43 30.54 -1.02
N ALA A 93 5.96 29.35 -1.08
CA ALA A 93 5.36 28.23 -0.37
C ALA A 93 5.34 28.46 1.13
N ARG A 94 6.41 29.06 1.64
CA ARG A 94 6.49 29.37 3.06
C ARG A 94 5.44 30.37 3.47
N ARG A 95 5.24 31.42 2.68
CA ARG A 95 4.21 32.41 2.94
C ARG A 95 2.82 31.81 2.90
N LEU A 96 2.56 31.04 1.88
CA LEU A 96 1.26 30.41 1.71
C LEU A 96 0.93 29.50 2.87
N ARG A 97 1.91 28.78 3.36
CA ARG A 97 1.72 27.92 4.52
C ARG A 97 1.28 28.70 5.72
N CYS A 98 1.95 29.81 5.99
CA CYS A 98 1.57 30.66 7.10
C CYS A 98 0.16 31.18 6.96
N SER A 99 -0.23 31.55 5.73
CA SER A 99 -1.58 32.04 5.47
C SER A 99 -2.64 30.96 5.68
N LEU A 100 -2.37 29.78 5.18
CA LEU A 100 -3.34 28.68 5.20
C LEU A 100 -3.62 28.15 6.59
N PHE A 101 -2.66 28.24 7.50
CA PHE A 101 -2.81 27.64 8.82
C PHE A 101 -3.12 28.64 9.93
N ARG A 102 -3.60 29.78 9.57
CA ARG A 102 -4.06 30.73 10.56
C ARG A 102 -5.50 30.52 10.99
#